data_f13329b4cd5f67fe955506fac19a0f6b
#
_entry.id   f13329b4cd5f67fe955506fac19a0f6b
#
_cell.length_a   1.000
_cell.length_b   1.000
_cell.length_c   1.000
_cell.angle_alpha   90.00
_cell.angle_beta   90.00
_cell.angle_gamma   90.00
#
_symmetry.space_group_name_H-M   'P 1'
#
loop_
_entity.id
_entity.type
_entity.pdbx_description
1 polymer ?
#
loop_
_entity_poly.entity_id
_entity_poly.type
_entity_poly.pdbx_seq_one_letter_code
_entity_poly.pdbx_strand_id
1 'polypeptide(L)'
;HPEDWENVVRSWVEDLPVDAWIVQRDRLDPAHYVEMWLRDSGQQLHQREDYEREYAQWLDDFVQAGVVEIGMGMVALRKLDTPRPGVCECDELEGGESPSGEDVQHALASLRLPDDLSDLHLYFASDVTEERHFLPGAQDPSALVLHQGGGLGQSVASTTALSALVGASDGELSVGQICGALAALLECDSRQLQDELFPQVRTLIRWGFLRVESDEE
;
A
#
# COMPACT_ATOMS: atom_id res chain seq x y z
N HIS A 1 16.57 -0.05 12.48
CA HIS A 1 16.87 0.94 11.42
C HIS A 1 15.56 1.33 10.77
N PRO A 2 15.30 2.60 10.44
CA PRO A 2 14.03 3.03 9.80
C PRO A 2 13.70 2.27 8.51
N GLU A 3 14.72 1.79 7.80
CA GLU A 3 14.60 1.01 6.56
C GLU A 3 14.23 -0.47 6.78
N ASP A 4 14.05 -0.90 8.05
CA ASP A 4 13.83 -2.31 8.40
C ASP A 4 12.51 -2.54 9.17
N TRP A 5 11.62 -1.56 9.15
CA TRP A 5 10.36 -1.62 9.88
C TRP A 5 9.49 -2.82 9.47
N GLU A 6 9.48 -3.16 8.19
CA GLU A 6 8.71 -4.31 7.68
C GLU A 6 9.13 -5.62 8.33
N ASN A 7 10.44 -5.86 8.47
CA ASN A 7 10.92 -7.09 9.12
C ASN A 7 10.53 -7.14 10.60
N VAL A 8 10.54 -5.99 11.28
CA VAL A 8 10.11 -5.89 12.67
C VAL A 8 8.62 -6.26 12.79
N VAL A 9 7.74 -5.64 11.98
CA VAL A 9 6.31 -5.90 12.10
C VAL A 9 5.91 -7.28 11.55
N ARG A 10 6.61 -7.81 10.55
CA ARG A 10 6.44 -9.19 10.07
C ARG A 10 6.73 -10.19 11.18
N SER A 11 7.76 -9.96 11.99
CA SER A 11 8.11 -10.85 13.11
C SER A 11 7.00 -10.94 14.18
N TRP A 12 6.11 -9.95 14.27
CA TRP A 12 5.00 -9.99 15.23
C TRP A 12 3.94 -11.03 14.88
N VAL A 13 3.85 -11.42 13.59
CA VAL A 13 2.80 -12.31 13.08
C VAL A 13 3.35 -13.60 12.48
N GLU A 14 4.67 -13.78 12.39
CA GLU A 14 5.34 -14.89 11.71
C GLU A 14 4.86 -16.28 12.19
N ASP A 15 4.65 -16.44 13.49
CA ASP A 15 4.23 -17.72 14.10
C ASP A 15 2.70 -17.81 14.31
N LEU A 16 1.95 -16.83 13.84
CA LEU A 16 0.51 -16.80 14.04
C LEU A 16 -0.23 -17.39 12.83
N PRO A 17 -1.34 -18.13 13.07
CA PRO A 17 -2.20 -18.63 11.98
C PRO A 17 -3.11 -17.52 11.44
N VAL A 18 -2.53 -16.46 10.88
CA VAL A 18 -3.25 -15.29 10.40
C VAL A 18 -2.71 -14.82 9.05
N ASP A 19 -3.59 -14.25 8.22
CA ASP A 19 -3.17 -13.34 7.17
C ASP A 19 -3.09 -11.93 7.76
N ALA A 20 -2.08 -11.18 7.39
CA ALA A 20 -1.82 -9.85 7.90
C ALA A 20 -1.63 -8.85 6.77
N TRP A 21 -2.29 -7.72 6.87
CA TRP A 21 -1.99 -6.51 6.12
C TRP A 21 -1.57 -5.42 7.09
N ILE A 22 -0.32 -4.99 6.99
CA ILE A 22 0.29 -4.02 7.89
C ILE A 22 0.59 -2.76 7.09
N VAL A 23 0.05 -1.65 7.54
CA VAL A 23 0.16 -0.37 6.86
C VAL A 23 0.88 0.62 7.76
N GLN A 24 2.00 1.16 7.29
CA GLN A 24 2.62 2.34 7.85
C GLN A 24 2.08 3.58 7.13
N ARG A 25 1.60 4.57 7.90
CA ARG A 25 1.02 5.80 7.34
C ARG A 25 1.86 7.03 7.62
N ASP A 26 2.37 7.13 8.82
CA ASP A 26 3.11 8.29 9.26
C ASP A 26 4.43 7.86 9.88
N ARG A 27 5.43 8.72 9.70
CA ARG A 27 6.72 8.63 10.38
C ARG A 27 6.93 9.92 11.14
N LEU A 28 7.14 9.80 12.43
CA LEU A 28 7.37 10.93 13.31
C LEU A 28 8.76 10.86 13.92
N ASP A 29 9.44 11.99 14.01
CA ASP A 29 10.59 12.09 14.89
C ASP A 29 10.14 12.02 16.35
N PRO A 30 11.02 11.59 17.28
CA PRO A 30 10.68 11.45 18.69
C PRO A 30 10.13 12.72 19.34
N ALA A 31 10.64 13.89 18.97
CA ALA A 31 10.18 15.16 19.55
C ALA A 31 8.73 15.45 19.16
N HIS A 32 8.40 15.29 17.87
CA HIS A 32 7.05 15.48 17.38
C HIS A 32 6.06 14.48 17.99
N TYR A 33 6.48 13.21 18.12
CA TYR A 33 5.66 12.18 18.77
C TYR A 33 5.33 12.54 20.22
N VAL A 34 6.34 12.98 21.01
CA VAL A 34 6.13 13.38 22.41
C VAL A 34 5.23 14.61 22.50
N GLU A 35 5.46 15.64 21.66
CA GLU A 35 4.61 16.84 21.63
C GLU A 35 3.14 16.50 21.35
N MET A 36 2.89 15.60 20.39
CA MET A 36 1.55 15.16 20.05
C MET A 36 0.85 14.53 21.27
N TRP A 37 1.50 13.57 21.93
CA TRP A 37 0.89 12.86 23.06
C TRP A 37 0.73 13.74 24.31
N LEU A 38 1.71 14.61 24.62
CA LEU A 38 1.60 15.54 25.75
C LEU A 38 0.52 16.60 25.51
N ARG A 39 0.29 16.98 24.24
CA ARG A 39 -0.80 17.87 23.86
C ARG A 39 -2.17 17.21 24.06
N ASP A 40 -2.31 15.98 23.57
CA ASP A 40 -3.57 15.23 23.65
C ASP A 40 -3.93 14.86 25.10
N SER A 41 -2.93 14.65 25.96
CA SER A 41 -3.17 14.43 27.40
C SER A 41 -3.65 15.66 28.15
N GLY A 42 -3.67 16.84 27.51
CA GLY A 42 -4.07 18.12 28.12
C GLY A 42 -3.08 18.71 29.11
N GLN A 43 -1.88 18.16 29.20
CA GLN A 43 -0.86 18.62 30.17
C GLN A 43 -0.35 20.04 29.90
N GLN A 44 -0.44 20.53 28.67
CA GLN A 44 -0.11 21.91 28.32
C GLN A 44 -0.91 22.96 29.11
N LEU A 45 -2.06 22.55 29.68
CA LEU A 45 -2.99 23.46 30.36
C LEU A 45 -2.69 23.67 31.84
N HIS A 46 -1.83 22.84 32.47
CA HIS A 46 -1.78 22.78 33.92
C HIS A 46 -0.50 23.22 34.60
N GLN A 47 0.70 22.93 34.08
CA GLN A 47 1.95 23.44 34.64
C GLN A 47 3.10 23.31 33.62
N ARG A 48 3.69 24.40 33.21
CA ARG A 48 4.78 24.42 32.23
C ARG A 48 6.00 23.61 32.66
N GLU A 49 6.35 23.64 33.95
CA GLU A 49 7.49 22.93 34.50
C GLU A 49 7.31 21.40 34.48
N ASP A 50 6.09 20.92 34.68
CA ASP A 50 5.78 19.50 34.61
C ASP A 50 5.82 19.00 33.18
N TYR A 51 5.28 19.79 32.22
CA TYR A 51 5.38 19.49 30.80
C TYR A 51 6.83 19.42 30.32
N GLU A 52 7.68 20.41 30.63
CA GLU A 52 9.08 20.45 30.24
C GLU A 52 9.85 19.25 30.81
N ARG A 53 9.56 18.85 32.05
CA ARG A 53 10.17 17.69 32.68
C ARG A 53 9.78 16.37 32.00
N GLU A 54 8.50 16.15 31.74
CA GLU A 54 8.03 14.93 31.08
C GLU A 54 8.51 14.85 29.64
N TYR A 55 8.47 15.97 28.91
CA TYR A 55 9.02 16.05 27.56
C TYR A 55 10.48 15.65 27.52
N ALA A 56 11.31 16.20 28.40
CA ALA A 56 12.72 15.87 28.48
C ALA A 56 12.93 14.38 28.84
N GLN A 57 12.15 13.85 29.78
CA GLN A 57 12.24 12.45 30.17
C GLN A 57 11.92 11.49 29.03
N TRP A 58 10.87 11.73 28.27
CA TRP A 58 10.53 10.89 27.11
C TRP A 58 11.62 10.93 26.05
N LEU A 59 12.19 12.10 25.75
CA LEU A 59 13.29 12.21 24.79
C LEU A 59 14.55 11.49 25.26
N ASP A 60 14.89 11.58 26.54
CA ASP A 60 16.01 10.84 27.10
C ASP A 60 15.81 9.32 27.00
N ASP A 61 14.60 8.83 27.26
CA ASP A 61 14.25 7.41 27.12
C ASP A 61 14.38 6.94 25.66
N PHE A 62 13.92 7.72 24.68
CA PHE A 62 14.09 7.42 23.26
C PHE A 62 15.56 7.42 22.83
N VAL A 63 16.34 8.39 23.30
CA VAL A 63 17.79 8.44 23.02
C VAL A 63 18.51 7.21 23.61
N GLN A 64 18.17 6.81 24.84
CA GLN A 64 18.75 5.62 25.48
C GLN A 64 18.35 4.32 24.76
N ALA A 65 17.12 4.26 24.23
CA ALA A 65 16.62 3.13 23.43
C ALA A 65 17.11 3.16 21.97
N GLY A 66 17.81 4.21 21.54
CA GLY A 66 18.30 4.37 20.17
C GLY A 66 17.17 4.58 19.15
N VAL A 67 16.00 5.08 19.59
CA VAL A 67 14.87 5.39 18.72
C VAL A 67 15.15 6.66 17.94
N VAL A 68 15.16 6.55 16.62
CA VAL A 68 15.38 7.68 15.70
C VAL A 68 14.10 8.11 14.99
N GLU A 69 13.13 7.19 14.88
CA GLU A 69 11.88 7.42 14.19
C GLU A 69 10.79 6.50 14.76
N ILE A 70 9.54 6.95 14.74
CA ILE A 70 8.38 6.22 15.20
C ILE A 70 7.40 6.09 14.04
N GLY A 71 7.17 4.84 13.59
CA GLY A 71 6.15 4.53 12.59
C GLY A 71 4.76 4.44 13.24
N MET A 72 3.79 5.06 12.63
CA MET A 72 2.38 4.98 13.01
C MET A 72 1.57 4.36 11.87
N GLY A 73 0.64 3.49 12.21
CA GLY A 73 -0.13 2.80 11.18
C GLY A 73 -1.18 1.87 11.72
N MET A 74 -1.50 0.86 10.93
CA MET A 74 -2.57 -0.10 11.19
C MET A 74 -2.06 -1.52 10.97
N VAL A 75 -2.55 -2.45 11.78
CA VAL A 75 -2.36 -3.89 11.60
C VAL A 75 -3.75 -4.53 11.44
N ALA A 76 -4.03 -5.06 10.26
CA ALA A 76 -5.24 -5.81 9.97
C ALA A 76 -4.92 -7.31 9.92
N LEU A 77 -5.65 -8.10 10.69
CA LEU A 77 -5.43 -9.54 10.81
C LEU A 77 -6.69 -10.32 10.44
N ARG A 78 -6.54 -11.37 9.64
CA ARG A 78 -7.57 -12.36 9.38
C ARG A 78 -7.13 -13.71 9.91
N LYS A 79 -7.83 -14.21 10.94
CA LYS A 79 -7.59 -15.56 11.49
C LYS A 79 -7.87 -16.61 10.41
N LEU A 80 -7.00 -17.61 10.33
CA LEU A 80 -7.18 -18.75 9.42
C LEU A 80 -7.97 -19.86 10.11
N ASP A 81 -8.95 -20.40 9.39
CA ASP A 81 -9.80 -21.51 9.88
C ASP A 81 -9.07 -22.86 9.83
N THR A 82 -8.03 -22.96 9.01
CA THR A 82 -7.22 -24.16 8.84
C THR A 82 -5.75 -23.88 9.09
N PRO A 83 -5.00 -24.81 9.69
CA PRO A 83 -3.56 -24.69 9.87
C PRO A 83 -2.85 -24.59 8.50
N ARG A 84 -2.38 -23.44 8.16
CA ARG A 84 -1.55 -23.15 6.98
C ARG A 84 -0.70 -21.92 7.27
N PRO A 85 0.41 -21.71 6.55
CA PRO A 85 1.17 -20.47 6.69
C PRO A 85 0.31 -19.25 6.37
N GLY A 86 0.43 -18.24 7.21
CA GLY A 86 -0.15 -16.92 6.97
C GLY A 86 0.58 -16.20 5.84
N VAL A 87 -0.08 -15.23 5.24
CA VAL A 87 0.52 -14.27 4.32
C VAL A 87 0.57 -12.92 5.00
N CYS A 88 1.72 -12.27 4.98
CA CYS A 88 1.90 -10.94 5.55
C CYS A 88 2.40 -9.98 4.47
N GLU A 89 1.60 -8.97 4.18
CA GLU A 89 2.00 -7.86 3.31
C GLU A 89 2.09 -6.57 4.11
N CYS A 90 3.12 -5.80 3.79
CA CYS A 90 3.38 -4.50 4.39
C CYS A 90 3.33 -3.44 3.30
N ASP A 91 2.58 -2.39 3.53
CA ASP A 91 2.47 -1.24 2.62
C ASP A 91 2.77 0.05 3.37
N GLU A 92 3.34 1.01 2.66
CA GLU A 92 3.50 2.37 3.11
C GLU A 92 2.52 3.24 2.32
N LEU A 93 1.53 3.81 3.01
CA LEU A 93 0.48 4.64 2.42
C LEU A 93 0.62 6.07 2.90
N GLU A 94 1.08 6.95 2.03
CA GLU A 94 1.25 8.36 2.36
C GLU A 94 -0.06 9.14 2.14
N GLY A 95 -0.42 9.95 3.11
CA GLY A 95 -1.62 10.80 3.01
C GLY A 95 -2.93 10.00 2.97
N GLY A 96 -3.95 10.57 2.33
CA GLY A 96 -5.26 9.94 2.16
C GLY A 96 -6.08 9.81 3.44
N GLU A 97 -7.27 9.23 3.30
CA GLU A 97 -8.14 8.91 4.44
C GLU A 97 -7.73 7.58 5.10
N SER A 98 -8.20 7.34 6.30
CA SER A 98 -8.01 6.05 6.95
C SER A 98 -8.78 4.97 6.19
N PRO A 99 -8.18 3.78 5.95
CA PRO A 99 -8.88 2.69 5.28
C PRO A 99 -10.22 2.38 5.92
N SER A 100 -11.25 2.22 5.10
CA SER A 100 -12.55 1.76 5.54
C SER A 100 -12.52 0.25 5.85
N GLY A 101 -13.58 -0.27 6.47
CA GLY A 101 -13.72 -1.71 6.69
C GLY A 101 -13.77 -2.50 5.37
N GLU A 102 -14.33 -1.91 4.31
CA GLU A 102 -14.37 -2.51 2.98
C GLU A 102 -12.97 -2.57 2.35
N ASP A 103 -12.18 -1.50 2.45
CA ASP A 103 -10.80 -1.48 1.97
C ASP A 103 -9.94 -2.54 2.67
N VAL A 104 -10.11 -2.68 3.99
CA VAL A 104 -9.40 -3.69 4.79
C VAL A 104 -9.79 -5.11 4.36
N GLN A 105 -11.10 -5.37 4.17
CA GLN A 105 -11.57 -6.68 3.71
C GLN A 105 -11.04 -7.01 2.32
N HIS A 106 -11.07 -6.05 1.41
CA HIS A 106 -10.55 -6.18 0.05
C HIS A 106 -9.05 -6.47 0.05
N ALA A 107 -8.27 -5.68 0.79
CA ALA A 107 -6.83 -5.89 0.92
C ALA A 107 -6.50 -7.29 1.48
N LEU A 108 -7.16 -7.72 2.56
CA LEU A 108 -6.95 -9.06 3.12
C LEU A 108 -7.38 -10.18 2.15
N ALA A 109 -8.43 -9.97 1.34
CA ALA A 109 -8.83 -10.94 0.32
C ALA A 109 -7.76 -11.08 -0.78
N SER A 110 -7.18 -9.97 -1.22
CA SER A 110 -6.15 -9.93 -2.26
C SER A 110 -4.86 -10.67 -1.89
N LEU A 111 -4.58 -10.87 -0.58
CA LEU A 111 -3.41 -11.63 -0.12
C LEU A 111 -3.40 -13.10 -0.57
N ARG A 112 -4.54 -13.62 -1.03
CA ARG A 112 -4.71 -15.01 -1.46
C ARG A 112 -4.88 -15.17 -2.97
N LEU A 113 -4.58 -14.14 -3.73
CA LEU A 113 -4.51 -14.27 -5.18
C LEU A 113 -3.47 -15.32 -5.60
N PRO A 114 -3.71 -16.06 -6.70
CA PRO A 114 -2.76 -17.02 -7.20
C PRO A 114 -1.45 -16.35 -7.62
N ASP A 115 -0.33 -17.07 -7.62
CA ASP A 115 0.97 -16.54 -8.05
C ASP A 115 0.94 -16.10 -9.53
N ASP A 116 0.28 -16.85 -10.36
CA ASP A 116 0.01 -16.51 -11.75
C ASP A 116 -1.34 -15.78 -11.86
N LEU A 117 -1.30 -14.52 -12.28
CA LEU A 117 -2.49 -13.67 -12.46
C LEU A 117 -3.09 -13.78 -13.87
N SER A 118 -2.51 -14.60 -14.75
CA SER A 118 -2.86 -14.61 -16.18
C SER A 118 -4.32 -14.88 -16.46
N ASP A 119 -4.98 -15.70 -15.64
CA ASP A 119 -6.39 -16.08 -15.84
C ASP A 119 -7.38 -15.12 -15.18
N LEU A 120 -6.90 -14.12 -14.42
CA LEU A 120 -7.78 -13.17 -13.76
C LEU A 120 -8.37 -12.17 -14.75
N HIS A 121 -9.65 -11.88 -14.60
CA HIS A 121 -10.33 -10.78 -15.23
C HIS A 121 -10.46 -9.65 -14.23
N LEU A 122 -10.02 -8.45 -14.63
CA LEU A 122 -9.94 -7.30 -13.75
C LEU A 122 -10.77 -6.15 -14.28
N TYR A 123 -11.32 -5.37 -13.35
CA TYR A 123 -11.95 -4.08 -13.59
C TYR A 123 -11.16 -2.98 -12.89
N PHE A 124 -10.91 -1.86 -13.56
CA PHE A 124 -10.42 -0.68 -12.84
C PHE A 124 -11.57 -0.01 -12.07
N ALA A 125 -11.29 0.51 -10.89
CA ALA A 125 -12.29 1.19 -10.08
C ALA A 125 -12.73 2.50 -10.76
N SER A 126 -14.01 2.84 -10.64
CA SER A 126 -14.62 3.96 -11.38
C SER A 126 -14.08 5.34 -10.99
N ASP A 127 -13.35 5.44 -9.90
CA ASP A 127 -12.71 6.64 -9.36
C ASP A 127 -11.21 6.73 -9.69
N VAL A 128 -10.69 5.75 -10.45
CA VAL A 128 -9.29 5.78 -10.92
C VAL A 128 -9.16 6.69 -12.14
N THR A 129 -8.20 7.60 -12.06
CA THR A 129 -7.83 8.51 -13.15
C THR A 129 -6.36 8.41 -13.48
N GLU A 130 -5.99 8.79 -14.71
CA GLU A 130 -4.60 8.82 -15.16
C GLU A 130 -4.18 10.25 -15.49
N GLU A 131 -3.04 10.66 -14.96
CA GLU A 131 -2.39 11.92 -15.28
C GLU A 131 -1.14 11.67 -16.11
N ARG A 132 -0.98 12.43 -17.21
CA ARG A 132 0.16 12.33 -18.13
C ARG A 132 0.89 13.67 -18.22
N HIS A 133 2.17 13.65 -17.96
CA HIS A 133 3.02 14.83 -18.07
C HIS A 133 3.84 14.77 -19.37
N PHE A 134 3.85 15.86 -20.10
CA PHE A 134 4.63 15.96 -21.34
C PHE A 134 5.65 17.10 -21.23
N LEU A 135 6.86 16.85 -21.68
CA LEU A 135 7.79 17.93 -21.94
C LEU A 135 7.33 18.72 -23.19
N PRO A 136 7.58 20.05 -23.25
CA PRO A 136 7.19 20.83 -24.39
C PRO A 136 7.74 20.25 -25.71
N GLY A 137 6.82 19.89 -26.63
CA GLY A 137 7.15 19.31 -27.93
C GLY A 137 7.40 17.80 -27.94
N ALA A 138 7.35 17.11 -26.80
CA ALA A 138 7.41 15.65 -26.75
C ALA A 138 6.10 15.02 -27.21
N GLN A 139 6.19 13.85 -27.87
CA GLN A 139 5.02 13.04 -28.25
C GLN A 139 4.67 12.03 -27.16
N ASP A 140 5.67 11.54 -26.44
CA ASP A 140 5.49 10.58 -25.36
C ASP A 140 5.50 11.29 -24.00
N PRO A 141 4.70 10.82 -23.02
CA PRO A 141 4.70 11.38 -21.69
C PRO A 141 6.04 11.10 -20.98
N SER A 142 6.53 12.08 -20.24
CA SER A 142 7.72 11.95 -19.40
C SER A 142 7.41 11.33 -18.04
N ALA A 143 6.14 11.37 -17.60
CA ALA A 143 5.65 10.72 -16.40
C ALA A 143 4.16 10.36 -16.54
N LEU A 144 3.78 9.25 -15.94
CA LEU A 144 2.42 8.74 -15.84
C LEU A 144 2.12 8.50 -14.37
N VAL A 145 0.96 8.92 -13.91
CA VAL A 145 0.51 8.71 -12.54
C VAL A 145 -0.94 8.24 -12.56
N LEU A 146 -1.22 7.14 -11.86
CA LEU A 146 -2.58 6.69 -11.58
C LEU A 146 -3.02 7.27 -10.24
N HIS A 147 -4.19 7.87 -10.19
CA HIS A 147 -4.78 8.44 -8.99
C HIS A 147 -6.07 7.72 -8.64
N GLN A 148 -6.27 7.47 -7.35
CA GLN A 148 -7.51 6.96 -6.80
C GLN A 148 -8.28 8.11 -6.16
N GLY A 149 -9.54 8.33 -6.58
CA GLY A 149 -10.37 9.42 -6.08
C GLY A 149 -11.03 9.13 -4.73
N GLY A 150 -11.13 7.85 -4.35
CA GLY A 150 -11.70 7.37 -3.09
C GLY A 150 -10.83 6.28 -2.48
N GLY A 151 -11.42 5.39 -1.68
CA GLY A 151 -10.71 4.27 -1.07
C GLY A 151 -9.52 4.73 -0.23
N LEU A 152 -8.32 4.25 -0.56
CA LEU A 152 -7.08 4.64 0.14
C LEU A 152 -6.54 6.01 -0.30
N GLY A 153 -7.08 6.60 -1.37
CA GLY A 153 -6.67 7.92 -1.88
C GLY A 153 -5.23 7.97 -2.39
N GLN A 154 -4.72 6.86 -2.89
CA GLN A 154 -3.32 6.74 -3.28
C GLN A 154 -3.06 7.23 -4.70
N SER A 155 -1.78 7.60 -4.93
CA SER A 155 -1.25 7.93 -6.25
C SER A 155 -0.04 7.05 -6.55
N VAL A 156 -0.02 6.44 -7.73
CA VAL A 156 1.01 5.47 -8.11
C VAL A 156 1.69 5.93 -9.40
N ALA A 157 3.01 6.08 -9.34
CA ALA A 157 3.79 6.28 -10.56
C ALA A 157 3.63 5.05 -11.47
N SER A 158 3.35 5.29 -12.73
CA SER A 158 3.01 4.23 -13.68
C SER A 158 3.97 4.23 -14.88
N THR A 159 4.05 3.08 -15.54
CA THR A 159 4.68 2.94 -16.85
C THR A 159 3.62 2.93 -17.94
N THR A 160 4.03 3.10 -19.19
CA THR A 160 3.12 2.96 -20.33
C THR A 160 2.45 1.60 -20.36
N ALA A 161 3.19 0.53 -20.03
CA ALA A 161 2.66 -0.83 -20.01
C ALA A 161 1.63 -1.03 -18.88
N LEU A 162 1.93 -0.55 -17.67
CA LEU A 162 1.00 -0.66 -16.53
C LEU A 162 -0.26 0.17 -16.75
N SER A 163 -0.14 1.42 -17.22
CA SER A 163 -1.29 2.27 -17.56
C SER A 163 -2.16 1.65 -18.65
N ALA A 164 -1.54 1.06 -19.67
CA ALA A 164 -2.28 0.38 -20.74
C ALA A 164 -3.00 -0.88 -20.22
N LEU A 165 -2.36 -1.65 -19.33
CA LEU A 165 -3.03 -2.79 -18.67
C LEU A 165 -4.23 -2.32 -17.85
N VAL A 166 -4.06 -1.31 -17.01
CA VAL A 166 -5.17 -0.76 -16.20
C VAL A 166 -6.30 -0.27 -17.09
N GLY A 167 -5.98 0.49 -18.16
CA GLY A 167 -6.98 1.00 -19.09
C GLY A 167 -7.72 -0.08 -19.91
N ALA A 168 -7.11 -1.27 -20.07
CA ALA A 168 -7.73 -2.43 -20.74
C ALA A 168 -8.43 -3.38 -19.77
N SER A 169 -8.39 -3.10 -18.46
CA SER A 169 -9.02 -3.92 -17.42
C SER A 169 -10.51 -3.55 -17.29
N ASP A 170 -11.32 -4.00 -18.23
CA ASP A 170 -12.79 -3.81 -18.29
C ASP A 170 -13.58 -5.12 -18.06
N GLY A 171 -12.86 -6.19 -17.69
CA GLY A 171 -13.43 -7.53 -17.47
C GLY A 171 -13.51 -8.41 -18.71
N GLU A 172 -13.37 -7.87 -19.94
CA GLU A 172 -13.51 -8.66 -21.16
C GLU A 172 -12.32 -9.61 -21.41
N LEU A 173 -11.10 -9.11 -21.14
CA LEU A 173 -9.86 -9.84 -21.35
C LEU A 173 -9.21 -10.22 -20.02
N SER A 174 -8.59 -11.42 -20.01
CA SER A 174 -7.75 -11.79 -18.87
C SER A 174 -6.44 -11.00 -18.86
N VAL A 175 -5.81 -10.89 -17.68
CA VAL A 175 -4.51 -10.22 -17.51
C VAL A 175 -3.47 -10.79 -18.47
N GLY A 176 -3.45 -12.13 -18.67
CA GLY A 176 -2.54 -12.78 -19.60
C GLY A 176 -2.78 -12.38 -21.04
N GLN A 177 -4.05 -12.24 -21.47
CA GLN A 177 -4.41 -11.79 -22.81
C GLN A 177 -3.99 -10.33 -23.02
N ILE A 178 -4.21 -9.45 -22.04
CA ILE A 178 -3.79 -8.05 -22.09
C ILE A 178 -2.26 -7.97 -22.18
N CYS A 179 -1.52 -8.71 -21.33
CA CYS A 179 -0.06 -8.76 -21.37
C CYS A 179 0.47 -9.28 -22.72
N GLY A 180 -0.19 -10.30 -23.30
CA GLY A 180 0.16 -10.81 -24.63
C GLY A 180 0.01 -9.76 -25.74
N ALA A 181 -1.10 -9.02 -25.72
CA ALA A 181 -1.34 -7.93 -26.68
C ALA A 181 -0.33 -6.79 -26.50
N LEU A 182 -0.05 -6.39 -25.27
CA LEU A 182 0.93 -5.36 -24.95
C LEU A 182 2.35 -5.76 -25.36
N ALA A 183 2.75 -7.02 -25.09
CA ALA A 183 4.05 -7.53 -25.50
C ALA A 183 4.26 -7.49 -27.02
N ALA A 184 3.21 -7.81 -27.78
CA ALA A 184 3.25 -7.70 -29.25
C ALA A 184 3.38 -6.25 -29.72
N LEU A 185 2.73 -5.29 -29.05
CA LEU A 185 2.81 -3.86 -29.38
C LEU A 185 4.16 -3.24 -29.00
N LEU A 186 4.75 -3.69 -27.88
CA LEU A 186 6.02 -3.20 -27.35
C LEU A 186 7.23 -3.97 -27.90
N GLU A 187 6.99 -4.96 -28.75
CA GLU A 187 8.02 -5.82 -29.34
C GLU A 187 8.93 -6.50 -28.26
N CYS A 188 8.34 -6.94 -27.15
CA CYS A 188 9.05 -7.56 -26.05
C CYS A 188 8.51 -8.98 -25.73
N ASP A 189 9.21 -9.72 -24.87
CA ASP A 189 8.78 -11.04 -24.42
C ASP A 189 7.59 -10.93 -23.45
N SER A 190 6.50 -11.68 -23.73
CA SER A 190 5.27 -11.62 -22.92
C SER A 190 5.49 -12.11 -21.49
N ARG A 191 6.35 -13.10 -21.28
CA ARG A 191 6.61 -13.63 -19.94
C ARG A 191 7.43 -12.64 -19.10
N GLN A 192 8.43 -12.03 -19.74
CA GLN A 192 9.20 -10.97 -19.09
C GLN A 192 8.32 -9.79 -18.70
N LEU A 193 7.36 -9.39 -19.57
CA LEU A 193 6.40 -8.34 -19.25
C LEU A 193 5.47 -8.72 -18.10
N GLN A 194 5.01 -9.97 -18.03
CA GLN A 194 4.22 -10.48 -16.91
C GLN A 194 5.00 -10.45 -15.59
N ASP A 195 6.26 -10.93 -15.61
CA ASP A 195 7.13 -10.93 -14.42
C ASP A 195 7.34 -9.48 -13.87
N GLU A 196 7.37 -8.49 -14.76
CA GLU A 196 7.47 -7.07 -14.39
C GLU A 196 6.15 -6.50 -13.86
N LEU A 197 5.01 -6.81 -14.51
CA LEU A 197 3.73 -6.19 -14.21
C LEU A 197 2.99 -6.85 -13.04
N PHE A 198 3.08 -8.17 -12.85
CA PHE A 198 2.29 -8.88 -11.84
C PHE A 198 2.49 -8.37 -10.41
N PRO A 199 3.70 -8.06 -9.93
CA PRO A 199 3.87 -7.47 -8.61
C PRO A 199 3.13 -6.14 -8.47
N GLN A 200 3.17 -5.29 -9.50
CA GLN A 200 2.50 -4.00 -9.54
C GLN A 200 0.98 -4.17 -9.57
N VAL A 201 0.48 -5.09 -10.40
CA VAL A 201 -0.96 -5.44 -10.49
C VAL A 201 -1.48 -5.94 -9.14
N ARG A 202 -0.71 -6.79 -8.41
CA ARG A 202 -1.07 -7.23 -7.05
C ARG A 202 -1.24 -6.06 -6.11
N THR A 203 -0.31 -5.12 -6.13
CA THR A 203 -0.39 -3.90 -5.32
C THR A 203 -1.60 -3.07 -5.70
N LEU A 204 -1.87 -2.88 -7.00
CA LEU A 204 -3.04 -2.15 -7.47
C LEU A 204 -4.36 -2.84 -7.08
N ILE A 205 -4.41 -4.18 -7.08
CA ILE A 205 -5.57 -4.93 -6.57
C ILE A 205 -5.69 -4.69 -5.06
N ARG A 206 -4.62 -4.90 -4.28
CA ARG A 206 -4.64 -4.72 -2.83
C ARG A 206 -5.08 -3.30 -2.42
N TRP A 207 -4.67 -2.29 -3.16
CA TRP A 207 -5.02 -0.90 -2.89
C TRP A 207 -6.38 -0.47 -3.49
N GLY A 208 -7.03 -1.36 -4.25
CA GLY A 208 -8.37 -1.12 -4.79
C GLY A 208 -8.43 -0.31 -6.08
N PHE A 209 -7.29 -0.06 -6.75
CA PHE A 209 -7.28 0.49 -8.12
C PHE A 209 -7.87 -0.49 -9.13
N LEU A 210 -7.61 -1.78 -8.92
CA LEU A 210 -8.14 -2.88 -9.71
C LEU A 210 -8.96 -3.80 -8.82
N ARG A 211 -10.02 -4.37 -9.38
CA ARG A 211 -10.88 -5.34 -8.71
C ARG A 211 -10.97 -6.61 -9.54
N VAL A 212 -10.87 -7.75 -8.88
CA VAL A 212 -11.08 -9.05 -9.52
C VAL A 212 -12.57 -9.21 -9.77
N GLU A 213 -12.94 -9.71 -10.94
CA GLU A 213 -14.31 -10.14 -11.20
C GLU A 213 -14.70 -11.18 -10.14
N SER A 214 -15.67 -10.85 -9.30
CA SER A 214 -16.27 -11.83 -8.40
C SER A 214 -17.33 -12.59 -9.17
N ASP A 215 -17.26 -13.91 -9.19
CA ASP A 215 -18.39 -14.75 -9.51
C ASP A 215 -19.48 -14.47 -8.45
N GLU A 216 -20.27 -13.41 -8.64
CA GLU A 216 -21.50 -13.24 -7.88
C GLU A 216 -22.48 -14.31 -8.34
N GLU A 217 -22.62 -15.38 -7.54
CA GLU A 217 -23.84 -16.20 -7.51
C GLU A 217 -24.89 -15.61 -6.55
#